data_e2ea71f16565bd22ccf85707f7a09ece
#
_entry.id   e2ea71f16565bd22ccf85707f7a09ece
#
_cell.length_a   1.000
_cell.length_b   1.000
_cell.length_c   1.000
_cell.angle_alpha   90.00
_cell.angle_beta   90.00
_cell.angle_gamma   90.00
#
_symmetry.space_group_name_H-M   'P 1'
#
loop_
_entity.id
_entity.type
_entity.pdbx_description
1 polymer ?
#
loop_
_entity_poly.entity_id
_entity_poly.type
_entity_poly.pdbx_seq_one_letter_code
_entity_poly.pdbx_strand_id
1 'polypeptide(L)'
;MKSLRFLVPVLLLAAVSCTEKGSQTDLRFFDNQVLYCKTVKKLNDVVLENNFPPMIATRNYVYASIAAFECIAAGDDNYISLAGQIKHMPAMPKPEVGKNIDFTLASLFAFTKVGNAVTFPEGSMMGYYDDLKKMADSIHMSPDILKNTMEFSDSIVAAILRWSKKDNYAQTRTAERYTVLYNVTGRWIPTPPMYGTAVEPHWNEIRTM
;
A
#
# COMPACT_ATOMS: atom_id res chain seq x y z
N MET A 1 -63.74 15.57 -37.71
CA MET A 1 -63.15 15.81 -36.42
C MET A 1 -62.89 14.48 -35.70
N LYS A 2 -62.11 13.50 -36.26
CA LYS A 2 -61.87 12.17 -35.68
C LYS A 2 -60.38 11.74 -35.68
N SER A 3 -59.44 12.61 -36.04
CA SER A 3 -58.01 12.25 -36.21
C SER A 3 -57.06 12.82 -35.14
N LEU A 4 -57.58 13.47 -34.04
CA LEU A 4 -56.71 14.11 -33.06
C LEU A 4 -56.54 13.30 -31.74
N ARG A 5 -57.22 12.15 -31.63
CA ARG A 5 -57.17 11.34 -30.38
C ARG A 5 -56.13 10.24 -30.35
N PHE A 6 -55.37 10.02 -31.42
CA PHE A 6 -54.36 8.95 -31.51
C PHE A 6 -52.90 9.44 -31.37
N LEU A 7 -52.68 10.75 -31.30
CA LEU A 7 -51.33 11.34 -31.22
C LEU A 7 -50.80 11.52 -29.79
N VAL A 8 -51.68 11.47 -28.78
CA VAL A 8 -51.28 11.71 -27.39
C VAL A 8 -50.58 10.52 -26.71
N PRO A 9 -50.94 9.23 -26.98
CA PRO A 9 -50.25 8.13 -26.31
C PRO A 9 -48.86 7.80 -26.87
N VAL A 10 -48.53 8.25 -28.10
CA VAL A 10 -47.19 7.98 -28.69
C VAL A 10 -46.11 8.92 -28.12
N LEU A 11 -46.48 10.11 -27.66
CA LEU A 11 -45.52 11.08 -27.08
C LEU A 11 -45.13 10.74 -25.63
N LEU A 12 -45.93 9.91 -24.93
CA LEU A 12 -45.64 9.52 -23.55
C LEU A 12 -44.67 8.32 -23.42
N LEU A 13 -44.39 7.61 -24.50
CA LEU A 13 -43.50 6.46 -24.53
C LEU A 13 -42.02 6.84 -24.82
N ALA A 14 -41.75 8.08 -25.21
CA ALA A 14 -40.39 8.56 -25.47
C ALA A 14 -39.63 9.11 -24.26
N ALA A 15 -40.27 9.18 -23.09
CA ALA A 15 -39.69 9.80 -21.88
C ALA A 15 -39.10 8.81 -20.87
N VAL A 16 -39.02 7.51 -21.18
CA VAL A 16 -38.52 6.48 -20.20
C VAL A 16 -37.24 5.81 -20.69
N SER A 17 -36.45 6.45 -21.57
CA SER A 17 -35.18 5.89 -22.03
C SER A 17 -33.98 6.78 -21.68
N CYS A 18 -33.91 7.19 -20.41
CA CYS A 18 -32.65 7.53 -19.76
C CYS A 18 -32.49 6.58 -18.59
N THR A 19 -32.28 5.30 -18.84
CA THR A 19 -31.42 4.52 -17.96
C THR A 19 -30.03 5.08 -18.18
N GLU A 20 -29.54 5.85 -17.22
CA GLU A 20 -28.10 6.06 -17.07
C GLU A 20 -27.46 4.66 -17.12
N LYS A 21 -26.88 4.32 -18.28
CA LYS A 21 -25.82 3.32 -18.29
C LYS A 21 -24.77 3.91 -17.36
N GLY A 22 -24.73 3.41 -16.12
CA GLY A 22 -23.63 3.68 -15.23
C GLY A 22 -22.36 3.51 -16.04
N SER A 23 -21.60 4.59 -16.15
CA SER A 23 -20.31 4.59 -16.81
C SER A 23 -19.59 3.34 -16.31
N GLN A 24 -19.31 2.39 -17.18
CA GLN A 24 -18.46 1.27 -16.86
C GLN A 24 -17.09 1.90 -16.60
N THR A 25 -16.83 2.23 -15.34
CA THR A 25 -15.54 2.76 -14.89
C THR A 25 -14.49 1.82 -15.45
N ASP A 26 -13.53 2.36 -16.18
CA ASP A 26 -12.43 1.57 -16.68
C ASP A 26 -11.58 1.10 -15.50
N LEU A 27 -11.93 -0.07 -14.95
CA LEU A 27 -11.25 -0.69 -13.80
C LEU A 27 -9.76 -0.97 -14.08
N ARG A 28 -9.32 -0.79 -15.34
CA ARG A 28 -7.90 -0.94 -15.73
C ARG A 28 -7.12 0.37 -15.62
N PHE A 29 -7.76 1.47 -15.24
CA PHE A 29 -7.04 2.74 -15.11
C PHE A 29 -5.85 2.64 -14.13
N PHE A 30 -6.04 1.95 -13.02
CA PHE A 30 -4.99 1.75 -12.03
C PHE A 30 -4.06 0.59 -12.37
N ASP A 31 -4.39 -0.26 -13.34
CA ASP A 31 -3.52 -1.31 -13.87
C ASP A 31 -2.42 -0.69 -14.77
N ASN A 32 -1.70 0.24 -14.20
CA ASN A 32 -0.66 1.02 -14.84
C ASN A 32 0.65 0.88 -14.08
N GLN A 33 1.59 0.15 -14.67
CA GLN A 33 2.91 -0.10 -14.08
C GLN A 33 3.67 1.19 -13.74
N VAL A 34 3.49 2.24 -14.54
CA VAL A 34 4.12 3.55 -14.29
C VAL A 34 3.58 4.17 -13.00
N LEU A 35 2.30 3.96 -12.68
CA LEU A 35 1.70 4.48 -11.45
C LEU A 35 2.28 3.77 -10.22
N TYR A 36 2.47 2.45 -10.29
CA TYR A 36 3.14 1.71 -9.23
C TYR A 36 4.59 2.19 -9.05
N CYS A 37 5.34 2.35 -10.13
CA CYS A 37 6.71 2.89 -10.07
C CYS A 37 6.76 4.30 -9.43
N LYS A 38 5.78 5.18 -9.72
CA LYS A 38 5.67 6.50 -9.08
C LYS A 38 5.38 6.38 -7.59
N THR A 39 4.56 5.41 -7.19
CA THR A 39 4.25 5.15 -5.78
C THR A 39 5.48 4.70 -5.01
N VAL A 40 6.26 3.78 -5.57
CA VAL A 40 7.54 3.34 -5.01
C VAL A 40 8.54 4.50 -4.94
N LYS A 41 8.63 5.29 -6.03
CA LYS A 41 9.49 6.47 -6.07
C LYS A 41 9.14 7.46 -4.96
N LYS A 42 7.86 7.68 -4.68
CA LYS A 42 7.43 8.59 -3.62
C LYS A 42 7.94 8.15 -2.24
N LEU A 43 7.87 6.85 -1.94
CA LEU A 43 8.47 6.32 -0.71
C LEU A 43 9.99 6.48 -0.70
N ASN A 44 10.65 6.25 -1.84
CA ASN A 44 12.09 6.46 -1.97
C ASN A 44 12.48 7.91 -1.73
N ASP A 45 11.70 8.88 -2.21
CA ASP A 45 11.96 10.31 -1.96
C ASP A 45 11.89 10.61 -0.46
N VAL A 46 10.88 10.09 0.26
CA VAL A 46 10.77 10.22 1.73
C VAL A 46 11.99 9.61 2.44
N VAL A 47 12.43 8.44 2.00
CA VAL A 47 13.61 7.75 2.56
C VAL A 47 14.88 8.57 2.37
N LEU A 48 15.09 9.14 1.19
CA LEU A 48 16.28 9.95 0.87
C LEU A 48 16.26 11.29 1.58
N GLU A 49 15.13 11.99 1.57
CA GLU A 49 14.96 13.31 2.21
C GLU A 49 15.20 13.24 3.72
N ASN A 50 14.89 12.10 4.34
CA ASN A 50 15.05 11.91 5.78
C ASN A 50 16.29 11.10 6.17
N ASN A 51 17.21 10.86 5.24
CA ASN A 51 18.50 10.20 5.49
C ASN A 51 18.38 8.84 6.21
N PHE A 52 17.41 8.02 5.84
CA PHE A 52 17.30 6.69 6.42
C PHE A 52 18.52 5.83 6.09
N PRO A 53 19.16 5.18 7.08
CA PRO A 53 20.20 4.20 6.81
C PRO A 53 19.73 3.09 5.87
N PRO A 54 20.58 2.59 4.95
CA PRO A 54 20.17 1.63 3.92
C PRO A 54 19.45 0.39 4.46
N MET A 55 19.87 -0.15 5.60
CA MET A 55 19.23 -1.32 6.21
C MET A 55 17.80 -1.00 6.69
N ILE A 56 17.57 0.18 7.26
CA ILE A 56 16.21 0.61 7.64
C ILE A 56 15.36 0.86 6.40
N ALA A 57 15.95 1.48 5.36
CA ALA A 57 15.27 1.71 4.09
C ALA A 57 14.77 0.39 3.48
N THR A 58 15.59 -0.68 3.47
CA THR A 58 15.18 -2.00 2.96
C THR A 58 13.99 -2.55 3.72
N ARG A 59 13.98 -2.44 5.05
CA ARG A 59 12.83 -2.83 5.88
C ARG A 59 11.56 -2.07 5.49
N ASN A 60 11.67 -0.76 5.30
CA ASN A 60 10.53 0.08 4.95
C ASN A 60 9.95 -0.28 3.59
N TYR A 61 10.80 -0.48 2.58
CA TYR A 61 10.37 -0.92 1.25
C TYR A 61 9.72 -2.30 1.26
N VAL A 62 10.27 -3.25 2.00
CA VAL A 62 9.75 -4.61 2.04
C VAL A 62 8.34 -4.65 2.62
N TYR A 63 8.07 -4.01 3.76
CA TYR A 63 6.73 -4.02 4.34
C TYR A 63 5.69 -3.34 3.44
N ALA A 64 6.03 -2.21 2.82
CA ALA A 64 5.14 -1.54 1.88
C ALA A 64 4.85 -2.42 0.65
N SER A 65 5.89 -3.07 0.09
CA SER A 65 5.75 -3.94 -1.08
C SER A 65 4.95 -5.20 -0.78
N ILE A 66 5.14 -5.82 0.39
CA ILE A 66 4.35 -6.99 0.82
C ILE A 66 2.87 -6.59 0.93
N ALA A 67 2.56 -5.44 1.53
CA ALA A 67 1.18 -5.00 1.65
C ALA A 67 0.51 -4.79 0.28
N ALA A 68 1.23 -4.20 -0.68
CA ALA A 68 0.74 -4.05 -2.05
C ALA A 68 0.54 -5.40 -2.73
N PHE A 69 1.51 -6.30 -2.61
CA PHE A 69 1.44 -7.64 -3.21
C PHE A 69 0.26 -8.45 -2.68
N GLU A 70 0.00 -8.42 -1.37
CA GLU A 70 -1.13 -9.15 -0.77
C GLU A 70 -2.48 -8.64 -1.27
N CYS A 71 -2.60 -7.35 -1.60
CA CYS A 71 -3.80 -6.84 -2.25
C CYS A 71 -3.98 -7.42 -3.65
N ILE A 72 -2.92 -7.51 -4.45
CA ILE A 72 -2.96 -8.11 -5.79
C ILE A 72 -3.26 -9.60 -5.70
N ALA A 73 -2.56 -10.34 -4.83
CA ALA A 73 -2.74 -11.78 -4.66
C ALA A 73 -4.16 -12.16 -4.16
N ALA A 74 -4.86 -11.24 -3.52
CA ALA A 74 -6.24 -11.47 -3.11
C ALA A 74 -7.26 -11.36 -4.26
N GLY A 75 -6.90 -10.70 -5.36
CA GLY A 75 -7.76 -10.45 -6.52
C GLY A 75 -7.38 -11.23 -7.78
N ASP A 76 -6.27 -11.94 -7.78
CA ASP A 76 -5.76 -12.65 -8.96
C ASP A 76 -5.20 -14.02 -8.56
N ASP A 77 -5.87 -15.09 -9.00
CA ASP A 77 -5.53 -16.48 -8.69
C ASP A 77 -4.17 -16.93 -9.27
N ASN A 78 -3.54 -16.14 -10.14
CA ASN A 78 -2.18 -16.40 -10.63
C ASN A 78 -1.11 -16.10 -9.57
N TYR A 79 -1.46 -15.43 -8.49
CA TYR A 79 -0.55 -15.09 -7.39
C TYR A 79 -0.94 -15.83 -6.11
N ILE A 80 0.07 -16.28 -5.40
CA ILE A 80 -0.10 -16.97 -4.11
C ILE A 80 0.35 -16.04 -2.99
N SER A 81 -0.51 -15.83 -1.99
CA SER A 81 -0.18 -15.03 -0.80
C SER A 81 1.14 -15.49 -0.18
N LEU A 82 1.91 -14.53 0.32
CA LEU A 82 3.15 -14.77 1.07
C LEU A 82 2.88 -15.26 2.50
N ALA A 83 1.64 -15.25 2.96
CA ALA A 83 1.24 -15.77 4.26
C ALA A 83 1.65 -17.25 4.41
N GLY A 84 2.37 -17.56 5.48
CA GLY A 84 2.93 -18.89 5.73
C GLY A 84 4.20 -19.22 4.95
N GLN A 85 4.60 -18.40 3.97
CA GLN A 85 5.87 -18.52 3.24
C GLN A 85 6.96 -17.67 3.90
N ILE A 86 6.60 -16.49 4.39
CA ILE A 86 7.51 -15.62 5.15
C ILE A 86 7.34 -15.90 6.65
N LYS A 87 8.46 -15.84 7.36
CA LYS A 87 8.56 -16.18 8.78
C LYS A 87 7.55 -15.40 9.64
N HIS A 88 6.68 -16.15 10.31
CA HIS A 88 5.63 -15.61 11.21
C HIS A 88 4.63 -14.66 10.54
N MET A 89 4.54 -14.64 9.21
CA MET A 89 3.52 -13.88 8.53
C MET A 89 2.15 -14.55 8.72
N PRO A 90 1.16 -13.83 9.29
CA PRO A 90 -0.18 -14.40 9.51
C PRO A 90 -0.96 -14.54 8.21
N ALA A 91 -2.03 -15.32 8.23
CA ALA A 91 -3.00 -15.31 7.15
C ALA A 91 -3.55 -13.90 6.92
N MET A 92 -3.65 -13.49 5.66
CA MET A 92 -4.17 -12.18 5.28
C MET A 92 -5.70 -12.16 5.27
N PRO A 93 -6.31 -11.00 5.55
CA PRO A 93 -7.74 -10.81 5.36
C PRO A 93 -8.15 -11.13 3.92
N LYS A 94 -9.29 -11.77 3.77
CA LYS A 94 -9.87 -12.03 2.46
C LYS A 94 -10.88 -10.94 2.10
N PRO A 95 -11.06 -10.63 0.81
CA PRO A 95 -12.11 -9.73 0.38
C PRO A 95 -13.50 -10.28 0.75
N GLU A 96 -14.41 -9.39 1.09
CA GLU A 96 -15.78 -9.80 1.36
C GLU A 96 -16.48 -10.24 0.07
N VAL A 97 -17.18 -11.37 0.14
CA VAL A 97 -17.91 -11.93 -1.00
C VAL A 97 -18.99 -10.95 -1.48
N GLY A 98 -19.03 -10.71 -2.78
CA GLY A 98 -20.02 -9.83 -3.42
C GLY A 98 -19.65 -8.33 -3.38
N LYS A 99 -18.56 -7.93 -2.75
CA LYS A 99 -18.06 -6.55 -2.85
C LYS A 99 -17.18 -6.38 -4.08
N ASN A 100 -17.48 -5.38 -4.91
CA ASN A 100 -16.60 -4.96 -5.99
C ASN A 100 -15.43 -4.17 -5.42
N ILE A 101 -14.20 -4.63 -5.70
CA ILE A 101 -12.94 -4.05 -5.21
C ILE A 101 -12.02 -3.88 -6.40
N ASP A 102 -11.38 -2.71 -6.52
CA ASP A 102 -10.24 -2.50 -7.39
C ASP A 102 -8.95 -2.91 -6.63
N PHE A 103 -8.47 -4.12 -6.89
CA PHE A 103 -7.31 -4.68 -6.19
C PHE A 103 -6.01 -3.95 -6.53
N THR A 104 -5.92 -3.37 -7.71
CA THR A 104 -4.75 -2.57 -8.10
C THR A 104 -4.71 -1.26 -7.33
N LEU A 105 -5.83 -0.53 -7.24
CA LEU A 105 -5.91 0.66 -6.40
C LEU A 105 -5.73 0.32 -4.91
N ALA A 106 -6.29 -0.81 -4.44
CA ALA A 106 -6.07 -1.28 -3.08
C ALA A 106 -4.58 -1.50 -2.78
N SER A 107 -3.82 -2.04 -3.76
CA SER A 107 -2.37 -2.23 -3.63
C SER A 107 -1.62 -0.91 -3.47
N LEU A 108 -1.99 0.13 -4.23
CA LEU A 108 -1.39 1.46 -4.14
C LEU A 108 -1.71 2.13 -2.79
N PHE A 109 -2.95 1.99 -2.32
CA PHE A 109 -3.35 2.48 -1.00
C PHE A 109 -2.60 1.76 0.12
N ALA A 110 -2.50 0.42 0.05
CA ALA A 110 -1.80 -0.36 1.06
C ALA A 110 -0.30 -0.03 1.09
N PHE A 111 0.36 0.05 -0.06
CA PHE A 111 1.75 0.50 -0.16
C PHE A 111 1.96 1.85 0.50
N THR A 112 1.12 2.82 0.15
CA THR A 112 1.23 4.20 0.63
C THR A 112 1.03 4.29 2.14
N LYS A 113 -0.01 3.62 2.68
CA LYS A 113 -0.31 3.64 4.12
C LYS A 113 0.74 2.92 4.95
N VAL A 114 1.23 1.76 4.49
CA VAL A 114 2.31 1.05 5.19
C VAL A 114 3.61 1.84 5.09
N GLY A 115 3.95 2.36 3.90
CA GLY A 115 5.11 3.23 3.70
C GLY A 115 5.09 4.43 4.65
N ASN A 116 3.94 5.10 4.79
CA ASN A 116 3.76 6.20 5.73
C ASN A 116 3.96 5.78 7.19
N ALA A 117 3.48 4.59 7.57
CA ALA A 117 3.55 4.12 8.96
C ALA A 117 4.95 3.63 9.39
N VAL A 118 5.81 3.25 8.44
CA VAL A 118 7.17 2.77 8.71
C VAL A 118 8.25 3.82 8.47
N THR A 119 7.88 5.03 8.01
CA THR A 119 8.79 6.16 7.79
C THR A 119 8.41 7.35 8.67
N PHE A 120 9.23 8.39 8.63
CA PHE A 120 8.97 9.69 9.25
C PHE A 120 9.41 10.81 8.30
N PRO A 121 8.93 12.05 8.49
CA PRO A 121 7.90 12.47 9.43
C PRO A 121 6.56 11.80 9.17
N GLU A 122 5.74 11.65 10.22
CA GLU A 122 4.37 11.14 10.06
C GLU A 122 3.59 11.98 9.04
N GLY A 123 2.85 11.32 8.17
CA GLY A 123 2.09 11.97 7.11
C GLY A 123 2.84 12.20 5.80
N SER A 124 4.14 11.88 5.70
CA SER A 124 4.96 12.10 4.50
C SER A 124 4.38 11.54 3.20
N MET A 125 3.61 10.44 3.28
CA MET A 125 2.98 9.81 2.13
C MET A 125 1.50 10.19 1.96
N MET A 126 0.89 10.91 2.92
CA MET A 126 -0.57 11.11 2.92
C MET A 126 -1.04 12.05 1.81
N GLY A 127 -0.24 13.04 1.42
CA GLY A 127 -0.55 13.86 0.24
C GLY A 127 -0.67 13.03 -1.03
N TYR A 128 0.21 12.04 -1.22
CA TYR A 128 0.14 11.13 -2.35
C TYR A 128 -1.06 10.18 -2.26
N TYR A 129 -1.42 9.73 -1.06
CA TYR A 129 -2.65 8.98 -0.82
C TYR A 129 -3.90 9.74 -1.27
N ASP A 130 -3.97 11.02 -0.94
CA ASP A 130 -5.08 11.90 -1.37
C ASP A 130 -5.08 12.12 -2.89
N ASP A 131 -3.92 12.18 -3.53
CA ASP A 131 -3.83 12.27 -4.99
C ASP A 131 -4.35 10.99 -5.67
N LEU A 132 -4.09 9.81 -5.13
CA LEU A 132 -4.68 8.56 -5.63
C LEU A 132 -6.21 8.58 -5.52
N LYS A 133 -6.78 9.12 -4.44
CA LYS A 133 -8.23 9.30 -4.30
C LYS A 133 -8.78 10.26 -5.35
N LYS A 134 -8.14 11.41 -5.56
CA LYS A 134 -8.53 12.36 -6.60
C LYS A 134 -8.47 11.73 -8.01
N MET A 135 -7.51 10.85 -8.26
CA MET A 135 -7.47 10.09 -9.52
C MET A 135 -8.69 9.19 -9.66
N ALA A 136 -9.11 8.48 -8.60
CA ALA A 136 -10.31 7.67 -8.62
C ALA A 136 -11.57 8.51 -8.88
N ASP A 137 -11.67 9.69 -8.26
CA ASP A 137 -12.75 10.64 -8.49
C ASP A 137 -12.74 11.15 -9.95
N SER A 138 -11.57 11.42 -10.53
CA SER A 138 -11.43 11.95 -11.90
C SER A 138 -11.90 11.00 -12.99
N ILE A 139 -11.82 9.70 -12.73
CA ILE A 139 -12.35 8.65 -13.63
C ILE A 139 -13.80 8.25 -13.29
N HIS A 140 -14.46 9.00 -12.41
CA HIS A 140 -15.81 8.71 -11.94
C HIS A 140 -15.98 7.29 -11.38
N MET A 141 -14.98 6.80 -10.61
CA MET A 141 -15.12 5.53 -9.92
C MET A 141 -16.34 5.54 -9.00
N SER A 142 -17.11 4.44 -9.04
CA SER A 142 -18.28 4.32 -8.14
C SER A 142 -17.86 4.51 -6.68
N PRO A 143 -18.58 5.32 -5.89
CA PRO A 143 -18.30 5.52 -4.47
C PRO A 143 -18.27 4.22 -3.67
N ASP A 144 -19.11 3.24 -4.03
CA ASP A 144 -19.13 1.93 -3.39
C ASP A 144 -17.86 1.12 -3.70
N ILE A 145 -17.38 1.16 -4.95
CA ILE A 145 -16.12 0.50 -5.33
C ILE A 145 -14.95 1.14 -4.59
N LEU A 146 -14.87 2.49 -4.61
CA LEU A 146 -13.81 3.20 -3.90
C LEU A 146 -13.82 2.88 -2.39
N LYS A 147 -15.00 2.91 -1.75
CA LYS A 147 -15.17 2.58 -0.35
C LYS A 147 -14.72 1.15 -0.04
N ASN A 148 -15.21 0.16 -0.80
CA ASN A 148 -14.85 -1.24 -0.61
C ASN A 148 -13.34 -1.47 -0.81
N THR A 149 -12.74 -0.80 -1.80
CA THR A 149 -11.30 -0.83 -2.08
C THR A 149 -10.49 -0.28 -0.91
N MET A 150 -10.92 0.84 -0.34
CA MET A 150 -10.26 1.44 0.83
C MET A 150 -10.39 0.53 2.07
N GLU A 151 -11.59 0.02 2.36
CA GLU A 151 -11.84 -0.87 3.50
C GLU A 151 -11.01 -2.16 3.42
N PHE A 152 -10.94 -2.77 2.23
CA PHE A 152 -10.11 -3.94 2.00
C PHE A 152 -8.62 -3.62 2.18
N SER A 153 -8.13 -2.56 1.54
CA SER A 153 -6.75 -2.08 1.72
C SER A 153 -6.41 -1.87 3.20
N ASP A 154 -7.30 -1.24 3.96
CA ASP A 154 -7.10 -0.97 5.39
C ASP A 154 -7.00 -2.25 6.22
N SER A 155 -7.74 -3.28 5.86
CA SER A 155 -7.64 -4.58 6.52
C SER A 155 -6.26 -5.23 6.33
N ILE A 156 -5.70 -5.16 5.10
CA ILE A 156 -4.35 -5.64 4.78
C ILE A 156 -3.30 -4.80 5.52
N VAL A 157 -3.41 -3.47 5.46
CA VAL A 157 -2.51 -2.53 6.17
C VAL A 157 -2.45 -2.87 7.66
N ALA A 158 -3.62 -3.05 8.29
CA ALA A 158 -3.69 -3.38 9.71
C ALA A 158 -3.01 -4.73 10.04
N ALA A 159 -3.16 -5.75 9.17
CA ALA A 159 -2.52 -7.04 9.34
C ALA A 159 -0.99 -6.94 9.21
N ILE A 160 -0.50 -6.26 8.18
CA ILE A 160 0.94 -6.07 7.94
C ILE A 160 1.58 -5.24 9.05
N LEU A 161 0.95 -4.16 9.50
CA LEU A 161 1.50 -3.34 10.59
C LEU A 161 1.52 -4.08 11.93
N ARG A 162 0.51 -4.92 12.24
CA ARG A 162 0.57 -5.79 13.43
C ARG A 162 1.71 -6.80 13.35
N TRP A 163 1.97 -7.33 12.16
CA TRP A 163 3.06 -8.27 11.94
C TRP A 163 4.43 -7.56 11.99
N SER A 164 4.57 -6.38 11.39
CA SER A 164 5.82 -5.60 11.41
C SER A 164 6.23 -5.19 12.82
N LYS A 165 5.28 -4.85 13.70
CA LYS A 165 5.56 -4.50 15.11
C LYS A 165 6.18 -5.65 15.93
N LYS A 166 6.14 -6.88 15.42
CA LYS A 166 6.70 -8.09 16.06
C LYS A 166 8.04 -8.51 15.48
N ASP A 167 8.71 -7.65 14.73
CA ASP A 167 10.01 -7.94 14.11
C ASP A 167 11.21 -7.59 14.97
N ASN A 168 11.00 -7.09 16.17
CA ASN A 168 12.02 -6.62 17.11
C ASN A 168 12.66 -5.26 16.75
N TYR A 169 12.24 -4.59 15.68
CA TYR A 169 12.84 -3.30 15.28
C TYR A 169 12.70 -2.23 16.38
N ALA A 170 11.51 -2.12 16.99
CA ALA A 170 11.28 -1.13 18.04
C ALA A 170 12.21 -1.36 19.27
N GLN A 171 12.47 -2.61 19.62
CA GLN A 171 13.33 -2.99 20.73
C GLN A 171 14.80 -2.62 20.48
N THR A 172 15.27 -2.76 19.23
CA THR A 172 16.64 -2.35 18.88
C THR A 172 16.89 -0.85 19.05
N ARG A 173 15.83 -0.01 19.05
CA ARG A 173 15.96 1.46 19.26
C ARG A 173 16.34 1.84 20.67
N THR A 174 16.07 0.96 21.64
CA THR A 174 16.36 1.16 23.07
C THR A 174 17.43 0.22 23.59
N ALA A 175 18.02 -0.61 22.73
CA ALA A 175 19.09 -1.51 23.07
C ALA A 175 20.38 -0.76 23.43
N GLU A 176 21.29 -1.44 24.12
CA GLU A 176 22.57 -0.87 24.52
C GLU A 176 23.39 -0.40 23.31
N ARG A 177 24.14 0.69 23.49
CA ARG A 177 25.04 1.18 22.44
C ARG A 177 26.15 0.17 22.19
N TYR A 178 26.57 0.02 20.96
CA TYR A 178 27.69 -0.84 20.59
C TYR A 178 28.98 -0.39 21.29
N THR A 179 29.60 -1.29 22.03
CA THR A 179 30.90 -1.05 22.65
C THR A 179 32.01 -1.55 21.72
N VAL A 180 32.92 -0.66 21.35
CA VAL A 180 34.07 -0.98 20.49
C VAL A 180 35.10 -1.75 21.27
N LEU A 181 35.43 -2.96 20.80
CA LEU A 181 36.47 -3.84 21.41
C LEU A 181 37.63 -3.98 20.42
N TYR A 182 38.68 -3.18 20.58
CA TYR A 182 39.79 -3.12 19.65
C TYR A 182 40.66 -4.39 19.61
N ASN A 183 40.64 -5.18 20.68
CA ASN A 183 41.50 -6.35 20.85
C ASN A 183 40.77 -7.69 20.60
N VAL A 184 39.58 -7.65 19.96
CA VAL A 184 38.80 -8.86 19.71
C VAL A 184 38.65 -9.04 18.18
N THR A 185 39.31 -10.09 17.68
CA THR A 185 39.25 -10.45 16.26
C THR A 185 37.80 -10.72 15.81
N GLY A 186 37.43 -10.19 14.64
CA GLY A 186 36.10 -10.37 14.06
C GLY A 186 35.02 -9.38 14.57
N ARG A 187 35.38 -8.51 15.52
CA ARG A 187 34.50 -7.42 15.92
C ARG A 187 34.69 -6.22 15.04
N TRP A 188 33.59 -5.55 14.74
CA TRP A 188 33.61 -4.29 14.00
C TRP A 188 34.30 -3.19 14.84
N ILE A 189 35.18 -2.42 14.18
CA ILE A 189 35.79 -1.23 14.76
C ILE A 189 35.62 -0.04 13.80
N PRO A 190 35.55 1.21 14.28
CA PRO A 190 35.51 2.39 13.44
C PRO A 190 36.73 2.48 12.53
N THR A 191 36.55 2.93 11.30
CA THR A 191 37.61 3.08 10.32
C THR A 191 37.82 4.56 9.92
N PRO A 192 39.07 4.94 9.53
CA PRO A 192 39.33 6.27 8.99
C PRO A 192 38.51 6.52 7.72
N PRO A 193 38.28 7.79 7.32
CA PRO A 193 38.69 9.01 8.03
C PRO A 193 37.69 9.45 9.12
N MET A 194 36.44 8.96 9.06
CA MET A 194 35.33 9.49 9.85
C MET A 194 35.26 8.90 11.26
N TYR A 195 35.77 7.69 11.48
CA TYR A 195 35.61 6.97 12.75
C TYR A 195 34.15 6.99 13.29
N GLY A 196 33.18 6.86 12.37
CA GLY A 196 31.76 6.92 12.70
C GLY A 196 31.33 5.87 13.72
N THR A 197 30.19 6.07 14.32
CA THR A 197 29.57 5.11 15.24
C THR A 197 29.00 3.90 14.48
N ALA A 198 28.85 2.75 15.14
CA ALA A 198 28.20 1.59 14.57
C ALA A 198 26.75 1.94 14.16
N VAL A 199 26.40 1.64 12.90
CA VAL A 199 25.06 1.85 12.37
C VAL A 199 24.29 0.54 12.52
N GLU A 200 23.14 0.60 13.22
CA GLU A 200 22.25 -0.54 13.44
C GLU A 200 22.96 -1.80 14.01
N PRO A 201 23.67 -1.71 15.13
CA PRO A 201 24.50 -2.81 15.65
C PRO A 201 23.68 -4.06 16.06
N HIS A 202 22.37 -3.91 16.27
CA HIS A 202 21.44 -4.97 16.65
C HIS A 202 20.60 -5.47 15.46
N TRP A 203 21.00 -5.17 14.21
CA TRP A 203 20.25 -5.54 13.03
C TRP A 203 20.04 -7.06 12.89
N ASN A 204 20.98 -7.86 13.38
CA ASN A 204 20.88 -9.32 13.41
C ASN A 204 19.79 -9.86 14.36
N GLU A 205 19.25 -9.03 15.25
CA GLU A 205 18.17 -9.39 16.18
C GLU A 205 16.79 -9.16 15.59
N ILE A 206 16.72 -8.48 14.44
CA ILE A 206 15.46 -8.21 13.71
C ILE A 206 15.06 -9.46 12.93
N ARG A 207 13.77 -9.78 12.94
CA ARG A 207 13.24 -10.91 12.18
C ARG A 207 13.59 -10.79 10.70
N THR A 208 14.16 -11.83 10.14
CA THR A 208 14.38 -11.98 8.69
C THR A 208 13.06 -12.21 7.97
N MET A 209 12.99 -11.77 6.71
CA MET A 209 11.86 -12.04 5.81
C MET A 209 12.03 -13.37 5.11
#